data_52aa2df5fb8a19d2519a730ab912445f
#
_entry.id   52aa2df5fb8a19d2519a730ab912445f
#
_cell.length_a   1.000
_cell.length_b   1.000
_cell.length_c   1.000
_cell.angle_alpha   90.00
_cell.angle_beta   90.00
_cell.angle_gamma   90.00
#
_symmetry.space_group_name_H-M   'P 1'
#
loop_
_entity.id
_entity.type
_entity.pdbx_description
1 polymer ?
#
loop_
_entity_poly.entity_id
_entity_poly.type
_entity_poly.pdbx_seq_one_letter_code
_entity_poly.pdbx_strand_id
1 'polypeptide(L)'
;MKEALRKLLLPAVAAAGLMAGAFSAQAETVLHRGNGAEPETLDPAKATGVPEANIQYELFEGLTTYSPSGDIVPGVAEKWEISDDGKTYTFHLRDSKWSNGDPVTAKDFVFSMRRLVDPKTTSDYSYMLDDVVNASDLRQDKQKDLTKLGVEAVDDHTLKITLAHATPYFLGLLRHNSILPVNEKVVTAHPDDWTKPGNLVGNGAYALTEWTPQASLTMTKNPNYYNADKVKIDKVVYYPTEDLGEEFKRFRAGELDVTYDTPSDQMKFVAKNMKDQFQNSPYLGTYYYVINLTKEPLGKQRDLREALALAIDREALVDKITQAGELPAYSWVPPGIHGWTQQYVDFKDTKKAARKAAALALLAKNGYTPLNPLKVEILYNTSENHKKIAVAVQSMWKAIGVQATITNQEWKVYLGTRHDKQFQVARAAWIGDYEDPTTFLTLFLSDAGDQNDAGYNNPEYDKLVKDSALETDPAKRMAMLEQAEAIFLKDLPIIPIYHYTTKHMVSPKLQGWEFNVLDFHLTRDLSIKG
;
A
#
# COMPACT_ATOMS: atom_id res chain seq x y z
N MET A 1 102.72 17.74 15.02
CA MET A 1 102.46 17.56 13.60
C MET A 1 100.95 17.30 13.45
N LYS A 2 100.31 18.27 12.92
CA LYS A 2 99.18 18.19 11.98
C LYS A 2 97.99 17.31 12.45
N GLU A 3 96.85 17.69 12.56
CA GLU A 3 95.89 18.54 11.82
C GLU A 3 94.56 18.26 12.48
N ALA A 4 93.69 19.04 12.62
CA ALA A 4 92.99 20.16 12.06
C ALA A 4 91.52 20.01 12.45
N LEU A 5 91.10 21.03 13.06
CA LEU A 5 89.66 21.23 13.32
C LEU A 5 88.86 21.21 11.99
N ARG A 6 87.80 20.46 11.97
CA ARG A 6 86.69 20.71 11.05
C ARG A 6 85.37 20.87 11.82
N LYS A 7 84.91 22.07 11.77
CA LYS A 7 83.62 22.47 12.32
C LYS A 7 82.46 21.72 11.65
N LEU A 8 81.64 21.07 12.43
CA LEU A 8 80.37 20.57 12.00
C LEU A 8 79.37 21.74 11.96
N LEU A 9 78.94 22.09 10.78
CA LEU A 9 77.71 22.85 10.53
C LEU A 9 76.55 21.86 10.46
N LEU A 10 75.65 21.89 11.43
CA LEU A 10 74.34 21.25 11.35
C LEU A 10 73.40 22.09 10.51
N PRO A 11 72.71 21.56 9.50
CA PRO A 11 71.56 22.23 8.91
C PRO A 11 70.34 21.96 9.81
N ALA A 12 69.65 23.00 10.23
CA ALA A 12 68.34 22.96 10.83
C ALA A 12 67.34 22.48 9.75
N VAL A 13 66.89 21.26 9.85
CA VAL A 13 65.74 20.77 9.05
C VAL A 13 64.49 21.24 9.74
N ALA A 14 63.83 22.23 9.15
CA ALA A 14 62.46 22.62 9.50
C ALA A 14 61.52 21.45 9.25
N ALA A 15 61.05 20.79 10.28
CA ALA A 15 59.94 19.85 10.24
C ALA A 15 58.65 20.62 10.01
N ALA A 16 58.30 20.84 8.74
CA ALA A 16 56.93 21.23 8.36
C ALA A 16 56.01 20.04 8.65
N GLY A 17 55.31 20.07 9.78
CA GLY A 17 54.29 19.10 10.12
C GLY A 17 53.14 19.19 9.09
N LEU A 18 53.09 18.26 8.17
CA LEU A 18 51.92 17.94 7.41
C LEU A 18 50.90 17.36 8.41
N MET A 19 50.00 18.20 8.95
CA MET A 19 48.74 17.75 9.49
C MET A 19 47.89 17.29 8.27
N ALA A 20 48.10 16.05 7.85
CA ALA A 20 47.12 15.33 7.08
C ALA A 20 45.91 15.15 8.01
N GLY A 21 44.92 16.05 7.91
CA GLY A 21 43.62 15.82 8.47
C GLY A 21 43.11 14.50 7.92
N ALA A 22 43.12 13.46 8.72
CA ALA A 22 42.40 12.25 8.44
C ALA A 22 40.92 12.63 8.41
N PHE A 23 40.37 12.97 7.24
CA PHE A 23 38.98 12.85 6.99
C PHE A 23 38.66 11.37 7.22
N SER A 24 38.16 11.03 8.40
CA SER A 24 37.49 9.75 8.60
C SER A 24 36.34 9.75 7.59
N ALA A 25 36.52 9.06 6.48
CA ALA A 25 35.41 8.72 5.62
C ALA A 25 34.42 7.97 6.52
N GLN A 26 33.36 8.63 6.95
CA GLN A 26 32.29 7.97 7.68
C GLN A 26 31.77 6.87 6.78
N ALA A 27 31.74 5.64 7.25
CA ALA A 27 31.25 4.54 6.45
C ALA A 27 29.80 4.84 6.02
N GLU A 28 29.50 4.63 4.75
CA GLU A 28 28.17 4.82 4.18
C GLU A 28 27.13 4.05 5.00
N THR A 29 26.07 4.72 5.44
CA THR A 29 25.01 4.11 6.22
C THR A 29 23.98 3.50 5.26
N VAL A 30 23.87 2.17 5.26
CA VAL A 30 22.97 1.42 4.36
C VAL A 30 21.89 0.73 5.17
N LEU A 31 20.62 0.90 4.74
CA LEU A 31 19.46 0.18 5.26
C LEU A 31 19.05 -0.91 4.28
N HIS A 32 18.92 -2.15 4.76
CA HIS A 32 18.50 -3.31 3.97
C HIS A 32 17.07 -3.72 4.34
N ARG A 33 16.12 -3.63 3.38
CA ARG A 33 14.70 -3.88 3.61
C ARG A 33 14.16 -4.98 2.69
N GLY A 34 13.35 -5.87 3.23
CA GLY A 34 12.50 -6.75 2.44
C GLY A 34 11.35 -5.97 1.79
N ASN A 35 10.88 -6.42 0.63
CA ASN A 35 9.78 -5.81 -0.11
C ASN A 35 8.65 -6.79 -0.47
N GLY A 36 8.76 -8.05 -0.08
CA GLY A 36 7.76 -9.11 -0.31
C GLY A 36 7.63 -9.54 -1.76
N ALA A 37 7.59 -8.60 -2.71
CA ALA A 37 7.48 -8.91 -4.14
C ALA A 37 8.25 -7.89 -5.00
N GLU A 38 8.52 -8.28 -6.25
CA GLU A 38 9.00 -7.36 -7.27
C GLU A 38 7.92 -6.32 -7.59
N PRO A 39 8.21 -5.01 -7.56
CA PRO A 39 7.24 -4.00 -7.95
C PRO A 39 6.87 -4.15 -9.43
N GLU A 40 5.60 -4.09 -9.73
CA GLU A 40 5.12 -4.13 -11.11
C GLU A 40 5.62 -2.92 -11.90
N THR A 41 5.55 -1.75 -11.28
CA THR A 41 5.96 -0.46 -11.86
C THR A 41 6.35 0.53 -10.77
N LEU A 42 7.19 1.51 -11.11
CA LEU A 42 7.45 2.67 -10.25
C LEU A 42 6.70 3.93 -10.70
N ASP A 43 5.79 3.81 -11.68
CA ASP A 43 4.90 4.90 -12.09
C ASP A 43 3.78 5.07 -11.05
N PRO A 44 3.71 6.18 -10.29
CA PRO A 44 2.70 6.39 -9.27
C PRO A 44 1.26 6.26 -9.78
N ALA A 45 0.99 6.72 -10.99
CA ALA A 45 -0.35 6.66 -11.58
C ALA A 45 -0.78 5.24 -12.01
N LYS A 46 0.13 4.25 -12.02
CA LYS A 46 -0.14 2.88 -12.50
C LYS A 46 0.06 1.80 -11.44
N ALA A 47 0.67 2.14 -10.32
CA ALA A 47 0.94 1.21 -9.25
C ALA A 47 -0.31 0.94 -8.39
N THR A 48 -0.51 -0.33 -8.00
CA THR A 48 -1.67 -0.74 -7.19
C THR A 48 -1.31 -1.51 -5.92
N GLY A 49 -0.03 -1.79 -5.67
CA GLY A 49 0.42 -2.64 -4.57
C GLY A 49 1.26 -1.94 -3.51
N VAL A 50 1.30 -2.54 -2.32
CA VAL A 50 2.18 -2.10 -1.23
C VAL A 50 3.66 -2.19 -1.60
N PRO A 51 4.15 -3.22 -2.34
CA PRO A 51 5.54 -3.29 -2.77
C PRO A 51 5.99 -2.08 -3.61
N GLU A 52 5.12 -1.57 -4.45
CA GLU A 52 5.33 -0.36 -5.27
C GLU A 52 5.34 0.89 -4.39
N ALA A 53 4.32 1.03 -3.52
CA ALA A 53 4.14 2.18 -2.65
C ALA A 53 5.33 2.40 -1.72
N ASN A 54 5.89 1.33 -1.12
CA ASN A 54 7.08 1.39 -0.27
C ASN A 54 8.26 2.10 -0.94
N ILE A 55 8.47 1.86 -2.24
CA ILE A 55 9.57 2.43 -3.01
C ILE A 55 9.21 3.83 -3.49
N GLN A 56 7.95 4.05 -3.93
CA GLN A 56 7.50 5.33 -4.44
C GLN A 56 7.55 6.43 -3.37
N TYR A 57 7.24 6.14 -2.11
CA TYR A 57 7.36 7.10 -1.01
C TYR A 57 8.81 7.48 -0.65
N GLU A 58 9.79 6.69 -1.06
CA GLU A 58 11.20 7.07 -0.96
C GLU A 58 11.62 8.01 -2.09
N LEU A 59 11.05 7.78 -3.31
CA LEU A 59 11.40 8.48 -4.53
C LEU A 59 10.64 9.80 -4.74
N PHE A 60 9.43 9.90 -4.19
CA PHE A 60 8.53 11.03 -4.40
C PHE A 60 7.94 11.53 -3.08
N GLU A 61 7.57 12.81 -3.05
CA GLU A 61 6.84 13.42 -1.95
C GLU A 61 5.68 14.27 -2.46
N GLY A 62 4.49 14.08 -1.87
CA GLY A 62 3.25 14.78 -2.21
C GLY A 62 3.13 16.17 -1.57
N LEU A 63 1.96 16.79 -1.73
CA LEU A 63 1.59 18.03 -1.06
C LEU A 63 1.63 17.87 0.46
N THR A 64 1.02 16.80 0.94
CA THR A 64 1.07 16.34 2.33
C THR A 64 1.81 14.99 2.38
N THR A 65 2.30 14.63 3.56
CA THR A 65 3.05 13.38 3.76
C THR A 65 2.73 12.79 5.14
N TYR A 66 3.37 11.67 5.48
CA TYR A 66 3.20 10.97 6.76
C TYR A 66 4.25 11.42 7.78
N SER A 67 3.83 11.62 9.04
CA SER A 67 4.74 11.56 10.18
C SER A 67 5.05 10.09 10.52
N PRO A 68 6.07 9.80 11.34
CA PRO A 68 6.29 8.43 11.83
C PRO A 68 5.09 7.81 12.54
N SER A 69 4.26 8.63 13.23
CA SER A 69 3.00 8.20 13.88
C SER A 69 1.82 8.05 12.93
N GLY A 70 1.97 8.38 11.63
CA GLY A 70 0.92 8.29 10.62
C GLY A 70 0.06 9.54 10.45
N ASP A 71 0.35 10.62 11.19
CA ASP A 71 -0.40 11.87 11.07
C ASP A 71 -0.15 12.55 9.72
N ILE A 72 -1.11 13.37 9.28
CA ILE A 72 -0.96 14.22 8.10
C ILE A 72 -0.06 15.40 8.45
N VAL A 73 1.07 15.51 7.77
CA VAL A 73 2.02 16.61 7.95
C VAL A 73 2.35 17.28 6.63
N PRO A 74 2.87 18.53 6.65
CA PRO A 74 3.35 19.22 5.47
C PRO A 74 4.43 18.41 4.72
N GLY A 75 4.20 18.20 3.41
CA GLY A 75 5.17 17.67 2.47
C GLY A 75 5.79 18.79 1.63
N VAL A 76 5.61 18.76 0.30
CA VAL A 76 6.00 19.86 -0.60
C VAL A 76 5.20 21.13 -0.31
N ALA A 77 3.92 21.02 0.09
CA ALA A 77 3.18 22.14 0.64
C ALA A 77 3.62 22.38 2.10
N GLU A 78 4.12 23.58 2.40
CA GLU A 78 4.47 23.95 3.78
C GLU A 78 3.26 24.33 4.62
N LYS A 79 2.18 24.79 3.99
CA LYS A 79 0.89 25.12 4.59
C LYS A 79 -0.22 25.11 3.55
N TRP A 80 -1.46 25.08 4.00
CA TRP A 80 -2.64 25.20 3.15
C TRP A 80 -3.76 25.98 3.86
N GLU A 81 -4.67 26.50 3.06
CA GLU A 81 -5.88 27.18 3.49
C GLU A 81 -7.08 26.45 2.92
N ILE A 82 -8.17 26.38 3.70
CA ILE A 82 -9.43 25.75 3.28
C ILE A 82 -10.49 26.82 3.35
N SER A 83 -11.29 26.98 2.28
CA SER A 83 -12.42 27.90 2.26
C SER A 83 -13.50 27.52 3.28
N ASP A 84 -14.31 28.49 3.70
CA ASP A 84 -15.37 28.30 4.71
C ASP A 84 -16.40 27.22 4.32
N ASP A 85 -16.61 26.99 3.03
CA ASP A 85 -17.50 25.95 2.49
C ASP A 85 -16.80 24.57 2.36
N GLY A 86 -15.52 24.48 2.73
CA GLY A 86 -14.73 23.24 2.69
C GLY A 86 -14.40 22.73 1.29
N LYS A 87 -14.62 23.53 0.23
CA LYS A 87 -14.49 23.07 -1.16
C LYS A 87 -13.23 23.54 -1.86
N THR A 88 -12.58 24.57 -1.40
CA THR A 88 -11.36 25.09 -2.03
C THR A 88 -10.18 24.96 -1.09
N TYR A 89 -9.15 24.30 -1.56
CA TYR A 89 -7.86 24.16 -0.88
C TYR A 89 -6.82 24.96 -1.64
N THR A 90 -6.12 25.85 -0.94
CA THR A 90 -5.00 26.61 -1.50
C THR A 90 -3.73 26.17 -0.77
N PHE A 91 -2.83 25.52 -1.50
CA PHE A 91 -1.55 25.01 -1.01
C PHE A 91 -0.43 25.97 -1.35
N HIS A 92 0.41 26.31 -0.36
CA HIS A 92 1.62 27.10 -0.53
C HIS A 92 2.82 26.17 -0.53
N LEU A 93 3.51 26.08 -1.67
CA LEU A 93 4.62 25.17 -1.87
C LEU A 93 5.92 25.81 -1.39
N ARG A 94 6.75 25.01 -0.72
CA ARG A 94 8.12 25.41 -0.37
C ARG A 94 9.04 25.38 -1.58
N ASP A 95 10.19 26.05 -1.46
CA ASP A 95 11.28 25.84 -2.40
C ASP A 95 11.77 24.39 -2.29
N SER A 96 11.54 23.61 -3.33
CA SER A 96 11.96 22.21 -3.44
C SER A 96 12.44 21.90 -4.85
N LYS A 97 13.23 20.84 -4.98
CA LYS A 97 13.85 20.45 -6.24
C LYS A 97 13.64 18.99 -6.55
N TRP A 98 13.57 18.72 -7.83
CA TRP A 98 13.72 17.38 -8.37
C TRP A 98 15.17 16.89 -8.17
N SER A 99 15.38 15.59 -8.22
CA SER A 99 16.71 14.98 -8.04
C SER A 99 17.73 15.41 -9.09
N ASN A 100 17.29 15.88 -10.26
CA ASN A 100 18.12 16.49 -11.31
C ASN A 100 18.44 17.99 -11.08
N GLY A 101 17.91 18.59 -10.01
CA GLY A 101 18.11 19.99 -9.65
C GLY A 101 17.11 20.99 -10.22
N ASP A 102 16.20 20.57 -11.10
CA ASP A 102 15.10 21.42 -11.57
C ASP A 102 14.16 21.77 -10.39
N PRO A 103 13.50 22.96 -10.37
CA PRO A 103 12.53 23.30 -9.34
C PRO A 103 11.28 22.42 -9.46
N VAL A 104 10.70 22.04 -8.30
CA VAL A 104 9.35 21.47 -8.21
C VAL A 104 8.36 22.62 -8.09
N THR A 105 7.34 22.64 -8.93
CA THR A 105 6.37 23.73 -9.02
C THR A 105 4.93 23.22 -8.96
N ALA A 106 3.98 24.14 -8.77
CA ALA A 106 2.55 23.82 -8.81
C ALA A 106 2.12 23.19 -10.15
N LYS A 107 2.82 23.48 -11.25
CA LYS A 107 2.56 22.90 -12.57
C LYS A 107 2.82 21.40 -12.62
N ASP A 108 3.81 20.91 -11.86
CA ASP A 108 4.11 19.47 -11.78
C ASP A 108 2.95 18.71 -11.13
N PHE A 109 2.33 19.27 -10.10
CA PHE A 109 1.13 18.72 -9.48
C PHE A 109 -0.09 18.76 -10.41
N VAL A 110 -0.30 19.87 -11.13
CA VAL A 110 -1.37 19.98 -12.13
C VAL A 110 -1.19 18.92 -13.23
N PHE A 111 0.03 18.76 -13.75
CA PHE A 111 0.35 17.74 -14.75
C PHE A 111 0.04 16.32 -14.21
N SER A 112 0.53 16.00 -13.02
CA SER A 112 0.38 14.66 -12.42
C SER A 112 -1.08 14.31 -12.15
N MET A 113 -1.87 15.24 -11.60
CA MET A 113 -3.30 15.03 -11.34
C MET A 113 -4.12 14.91 -12.63
N ARG A 114 -3.80 15.72 -13.67
CA ARG A 114 -4.42 15.57 -15.00
C ARG A 114 -4.08 14.24 -15.65
N ARG A 115 -2.81 13.80 -15.52
CA ARG A 115 -2.37 12.51 -16.02
C ARG A 115 -3.08 11.36 -15.30
N LEU A 116 -3.30 11.47 -13.99
CA LEU A 116 -4.00 10.44 -13.20
C LEU A 116 -5.43 10.21 -13.69
N VAL A 117 -6.17 11.26 -14.04
CA VAL A 117 -7.55 11.17 -14.53
C VAL A 117 -7.68 11.01 -16.04
N ASP A 118 -6.59 11.09 -16.80
CA ASP A 118 -6.60 10.86 -18.25
C ASP A 118 -6.83 9.37 -18.55
N PRO A 119 -7.91 8.98 -19.25
CA PRO A 119 -8.17 7.58 -19.62
C PRO A 119 -7.00 6.91 -20.36
N LYS A 120 -6.16 7.69 -21.06
CA LYS A 120 -4.97 7.19 -21.75
C LYS A 120 -3.89 6.67 -20.80
N THR A 121 -3.88 7.14 -19.56
CA THR A 121 -2.95 6.66 -18.53
C THR A 121 -3.33 5.26 -18.05
N THR A 122 -4.61 4.87 -18.17
CA THR A 122 -5.13 3.59 -17.68
C THR A 122 -4.84 3.37 -16.19
N SER A 123 -5.10 4.42 -15.37
CA SER A 123 -4.87 4.35 -13.94
C SER A 123 -6.03 3.68 -13.22
N ASP A 124 -5.75 2.64 -12.45
CA ASP A 124 -6.73 1.99 -11.56
C ASP A 124 -7.14 2.88 -10.38
N TYR A 125 -6.31 3.87 -10.04
CA TYR A 125 -6.54 4.83 -8.96
C TYR A 125 -7.06 6.19 -9.45
N SER A 126 -7.50 6.31 -10.72
CA SER A 126 -8.05 7.57 -11.26
C SER A 126 -9.24 8.10 -10.45
N TYR A 127 -10.01 7.24 -9.80
CA TYR A 127 -11.15 7.58 -8.95
C TYR A 127 -10.76 8.32 -7.65
N MET A 128 -9.51 8.27 -7.24
CA MET A 128 -9.03 8.97 -6.03
C MET A 128 -9.21 10.49 -6.11
N LEU A 129 -9.38 11.04 -7.31
CA LEU A 129 -9.67 12.45 -7.52
C LEU A 129 -11.16 12.74 -7.81
N ASP A 130 -12.08 11.78 -7.68
CA ASP A 130 -13.51 11.97 -8.05
C ASP A 130 -14.19 13.11 -7.28
N ASP A 131 -13.71 13.45 -6.09
CA ASP A 131 -14.17 14.62 -5.34
C ASP A 131 -13.69 15.95 -5.93
N VAL A 132 -12.69 15.96 -6.82
CA VAL A 132 -12.22 17.16 -7.51
C VAL A 132 -13.15 17.49 -8.68
N VAL A 133 -13.48 18.76 -8.85
CA VAL A 133 -14.36 19.23 -9.93
C VAL A 133 -13.94 18.66 -11.29
N ASN A 134 -14.89 18.05 -11.99
CA ASN A 134 -14.76 17.41 -13.30
C ASN A 134 -13.90 16.13 -13.35
N ALA A 135 -13.30 15.64 -12.26
CA ALA A 135 -12.42 14.48 -12.31
C ALA A 135 -13.17 13.21 -12.78
N SER A 136 -14.34 12.94 -12.21
CA SER A 136 -15.16 11.78 -12.59
C SER A 136 -15.58 11.80 -14.07
N ASP A 137 -15.95 12.96 -14.61
CA ASP A 137 -16.31 13.10 -16.04
C ASP A 137 -15.10 12.92 -16.96
N LEU A 138 -13.93 13.39 -16.53
CA LEU A 138 -12.68 13.24 -17.27
C LEU A 138 -12.25 11.77 -17.34
N ARG A 139 -12.18 11.07 -16.21
CA ARG A 139 -11.76 9.66 -16.20
C ARG A 139 -12.74 8.73 -16.91
N GLN A 140 -14.01 9.10 -17.00
CA GLN A 140 -15.05 8.35 -17.73
C GLN A 140 -15.17 8.77 -19.21
N ASP A 141 -14.25 9.58 -19.73
CA ASP A 141 -14.23 10.12 -21.11
C ASP A 141 -15.49 10.92 -21.52
N LYS A 142 -16.28 11.38 -20.54
CA LYS A 142 -17.42 12.26 -20.77
C LYS A 142 -16.99 13.71 -21.02
N GLN A 143 -15.94 14.18 -20.36
CA GLN A 143 -15.22 15.41 -20.60
C GLN A 143 -13.82 15.05 -21.15
N LYS A 144 -13.39 15.71 -22.24
CA LYS A 144 -12.08 15.40 -22.90
C LYS A 144 -11.00 16.45 -22.66
N ASP A 145 -11.40 17.62 -22.20
CA ASP A 145 -10.46 18.72 -21.93
C ASP A 145 -9.94 18.61 -20.49
N LEU A 146 -8.76 18.03 -20.34
CA LEU A 146 -8.07 17.86 -19.05
C LEU A 146 -7.82 19.19 -18.32
N THR A 147 -7.85 20.33 -19.03
CA THR A 147 -7.69 21.65 -18.41
C THR A 147 -8.89 22.04 -17.55
N LYS A 148 -10.02 21.32 -17.68
CA LYS A 148 -11.23 21.51 -16.88
C LYS A 148 -11.18 20.84 -15.51
N LEU A 149 -10.17 19.99 -15.24
CA LEU A 149 -9.97 19.47 -13.90
C LEU A 149 -9.82 20.63 -12.90
N GLY A 150 -10.50 20.54 -11.77
CA GLY A 150 -10.50 21.55 -10.71
C GLY A 150 -9.15 21.76 -10.00
N VAL A 151 -8.06 21.77 -10.76
CA VAL A 151 -6.68 21.94 -10.26
C VAL A 151 -5.99 23.05 -11.07
N GLU A 152 -5.47 24.06 -10.37
CA GLU A 152 -4.90 25.26 -10.98
C GLU A 152 -3.57 25.64 -10.31
N ALA A 153 -2.53 25.82 -11.10
CA ALA A 153 -1.29 26.49 -10.67
C ALA A 153 -1.52 28.00 -10.78
N VAL A 154 -1.78 28.66 -9.65
CA VAL A 154 -1.98 30.12 -9.59
C VAL A 154 -0.68 30.83 -9.93
N ASP A 155 0.41 30.31 -9.40
CA ASP A 155 1.81 30.64 -9.71
C ASP A 155 2.68 29.40 -9.50
N ASP A 156 4.01 29.53 -9.53
CA ASP A 156 4.92 28.38 -9.37
C ASP A 156 4.90 27.79 -7.95
N HIS A 157 4.47 28.55 -6.94
CA HIS A 157 4.43 28.14 -5.54
C HIS A 157 3.02 28.08 -4.95
N THR A 158 1.97 28.32 -5.73
CA THR A 158 0.59 28.32 -5.26
C THR A 158 -0.27 27.39 -6.11
N LEU A 159 -0.73 26.30 -5.50
CA LEU A 159 -1.66 25.34 -6.11
C LEU A 159 -3.03 25.50 -5.49
N LYS A 160 -4.06 25.62 -6.33
CA LYS A 160 -5.45 25.61 -5.90
C LYS A 160 -6.17 24.37 -6.40
N ILE A 161 -6.87 23.67 -5.48
CA ILE A 161 -7.71 22.52 -5.80
C ILE A 161 -9.14 22.85 -5.39
N THR A 162 -10.08 22.65 -6.31
CA THR A 162 -11.52 22.88 -6.08
C THR A 162 -12.27 21.56 -6.11
N LEU A 163 -12.98 21.27 -5.03
CA LEU A 163 -13.80 20.07 -4.86
C LEU A 163 -15.24 20.32 -5.30
N ALA A 164 -15.89 19.29 -5.79
CA ALA A 164 -17.32 19.31 -6.11
C ALA A 164 -18.19 19.46 -4.84
N HIS A 165 -17.73 18.89 -3.73
CA HIS A 165 -18.35 18.96 -2.40
C HIS A 165 -17.28 18.97 -1.31
N ALA A 166 -17.63 19.33 -0.08
CA ALA A 166 -16.70 19.27 1.04
C ALA A 166 -16.35 17.81 1.36
N THR A 167 -15.05 17.48 1.37
CA THR A 167 -14.55 16.11 1.59
C THR A 167 -13.65 16.11 2.81
N PRO A 168 -14.13 15.64 3.98
CA PRO A 168 -13.36 15.71 5.24
C PRO A 168 -12.03 14.96 5.23
N TYR A 169 -11.91 13.91 4.42
CA TYR A 169 -10.72 13.07 4.29
C TYR A 169 -9.79 13.49 3.14
N PHE A 170 -10.04 14.61 2.45
CA PHE A 170 -9.30 15.00 1.25
C PHE A 170 -7.79 15.15 1.48
N LEU A 171 -7.36 15.73 2.60
CA LEU A 171 -5.92 15.80 2.92
C LEU A 171 -5.29 14.41 3.10
N GLY A 172 -6.06 13.44 3.58
CA GLY A 172 -5.67 12.04 3.64
C GLY A 172 -5.47 11.42 2.26
N LEU A 173 -6.39 11.69 1.32
CA LEU A 173 -6.27 11.26 -0.08
C LEU A 173 -4.98 11.77 -0.72
N LEU A 174 -4.61 13.02 -0.49
CA LEU A 174 -3.42 13.64 -1.09
C LEU A 174 -2.09 13.00 -0.69
N ARG A 175 -2.08 12.11 0.31
CA ARG A 175 -0.90 11.33 0.69
C ARG A 175 -0.74 10.06 -0.13
N HIS A 176 -1.80 9.61 -0.81
CA HIS A 176 -1.77 8.36 -1.57
C HIS A 176 -0.73 8.43 -2.70
N ASN A 177 -0.01 7.31 -2.89
CA ASN A 177 1.08 7.25 -3.87
C ASN A 177 0.64 7.58 -5.31
N SER A 178 -0.60 7.28 -5.70
CA SER A 178 -1.11 7.61 -7.05
C SER A 178 -1.17 9.11 -7.35
N ILE A 179 -1.19 9.97 -6.32
CA ILE A 179 -1.30 11.43 -6.43
C ILE A 179 0.09 12.12 -6.32
N LEU A 180 1.15 11.35 -6.12
CA LEU A 180 2.51 11.88 -6.06
C LEU A 180 2.88 12.59 -7.37
N PRO A 181 3.63 13.72 -7.28
CA PRO A 181 4.02 14.46 -8.47
C PRO A 181 5.07 13.69 -9.27
N VAL A 182 4.99 13.81 -10.60
CA VAL A 182 6.00 13.30 -11.53
C VAL A 182 6.51 14.43 -12.40
N ASN A 183 7.77 14.33 -12.83
CA ASN A 183 8.41 15.36 -13.64
C ASN A 183 7.90 15.29 -15.10
N GLU A 184 7.12 16.29 -15.52
CA GLU A 184 6.49 16.33 -16.86
C GLU A 184 7.52 16.19 -17.99
N LYS A 185 8.68 16.86 -17.88
CA LYS A 185 9.73 16.83 -18.92
C LYS A 185 10.25 15.41 -19.12
N VAL A 186 10.47 14.69 -18.01
CA VAL A 186 11.03 13.34 -18.05
C VAL A 186 9.98 12.34 -18.55
N VAL A 187 8.75 12.40 -18.03
CA VAL A 187 7.65 11.54 -18.49
C VAL A 187 7.38 11.72 -19.99
N THR A 188 7.45 12.96 -20.48
CA THR A 188 7.22 13.25 -21.89
C THR A 188 8.38 12.83 -22.78
N ALA A 189 9.63 12.99 -22.30
CA ALA A 189 10.83 12.63 -23.07
C ALA A 189 11.06 11.10 -23.11
N HIS A 190 10.62 10.38 -22.11
CA HIS A 190 10.85 8.94 -21.91
C HIS A 190 9.54 8.18 -21.60
N PRO A 191 8.50 8.23 -22.46
CA PRO A 191 7.16 7.71 -22.13
C PRO A 191 7.15 6.23 -21.75
N ASP A 192 8.08 5.43 -22.26
CA ASP A 192 8.13 3.97 -22.07
C ASP A 192 9.10 3.53 -20.96
N ASP A 193 10.09 4.37 -20.59
CA ASP A 193 11.17 3.98 -19.69
C ASP A 193 11.57 5.05 -18.65
N TRP A 194 10.73 6.05 -18.43
CA TRP A 194 11.01 7.14 -17.47
C TRP A 194 11.18 6.65 -16.03
N THR A 195 10.65 5.47 -15.69
CA THR A 195 10.76 4.86 -14.36
C THR A 195 12.05 4.06 -14.15
N LYS A 196 12.92 3.96 -15.17
CA LYS A 196 14.15 3.18 -15.10
C LYS A 196 15.29 3.97 -14.45
N PRO A 197 16.29 3.28 -13.85
CA PRO A 197 17.51 3.94 -13.38
C PRO A 197 18.15 4.79 -14.48
N GLY A 198 18.58 6.00 -14.12
CA GLY A 198 19.15 6.97 -15.06
C GLY A 198 18.12 7.91 -15.72
N ASN A 199 16.86 7.49 -15.86
CA ASN A 199 15.79 8.35 -16.37
C ASN A 199 14.90 8.88 -15.22
N LEU A 200 14.63 8.07 -14.20
CA LEU A 200 13.73 8.45 -13.11
C LEU A 200 14.24 9.67 -12.36
N VAL A 201 13.41 10.70 -12.32
CA VAL A 201 13.64 11.94 -11.57
C VAL A 201 12.52 12.07 -10.54
N GLY A 202 12.86 11.94 -9.26
CA GLY A 202 11.97 12.08 -8.13
C GLY A 202 12.23 13.33 -7.32
N ASN A 203 11.31 13.70 -6.44
CA ASN A 203 11.43 14.82 -5.50
C ASN A 203 11.48 14.35 -4.03
N GLY A 204 11.56 13.05 -3.80
CA GLY A 204 11.65 12.44 -2.47
C GLY A 204 13.04 12.49 -1.85
N ALA A 205 13.15 11.89 -0.67
CA ALA A 205 14.39 11.86 0.11
C ALA A 205 15.49 11.02 -0.54
N TYR A 206 15.13 10.11 -1.44
CA TYR A 206 16.05 9.22 -2.14
C TYR A 206 15.85 9.29 -3.66
N ALA A 207 16.90 8.94 -4.40
CA ALA A 207 16.91 8.84 -5.84
C ALA A 207 17.29 7.41 -6.27
N LEU A 208 16.58 6.85 -7.26
CA LEU A 208 16.84 5.52 -7.80
C LEU A 208 18.20 5.49 -8.52
N THR A 209 19.09 4.62 -8.09
CA THR A 209 20.43 4.45 -8.71
C THR A 209 20.58 3.13 -9.44
N GLU A 210 20.00 2.06 -8.91
CA GLU A 210 20.09 0.72 -9.52
C GLU A 210 18.76 -0.03 -9.35
N TRP A 211 18.39 -0.79 -10.36
CA TRP A 211 17.29 -1.74 -10.30
C TRP A 211 17.65 -3.00 -11.08
N THR A 212 17.93 -4.07 -10.36
CA THR A 212 18.13 -5.39 -10.91
C THR A 212 16.88 -6.23 -10.61
N PRO A 213 16.03 -6.49 -11.61
CA PRO A 213 14.78 -7.22 -11.42
C PRO A 213 14.96 -8.54 -10.67
N GLN A 214 14.05 -8.85 -9.74
CA GLN A 214 14.06 -10.02 -8.86
C GLN A 214 15.28 -10.12 -7.92
N ALA A 215 16.14 -9.11 -7.87
CA ALA A 215 17.32 -9.10 -7.00
C ALA A 215 17.28 -7.93 -6.00
N SER A 216 17.30 -6.69 -6.48
CA SER A 216 17.30 -5.52 -5.60
C SER A 216 16.99 -4.21 -6.33
N LEU A 217 16.46 -3.25 -5.56
CA LEU A 217 16.40 -1.84 -5.93
C LEU A 217 17.24 -1.05 -4.95
N THR A 218 18.16 -0.25 -5.48
CA THR A 218 19.05 0.60 -4.68
C THR A 218 18.71 2.07 -4.91
N MET A 219 18.54 2.78 -3.81
CA MET A 219 18.30 4.22 -3.82
C MET A 219 19.31 4.90 -2.90
N THR A 220 19.84 6.03 -3.34
CA THR A 220 20.77 6.84 -2.57
C THR A 220 20.11 8.15 -2.14
N LYS A 221 20.57 8.69 -1.03
CA LYS A 221 20.12 9.98 -0.50
C LYS A 221 20.14 11.03 -1.60
N ASN A 222 19.01 11.73 -1.77
CA ASN A 222 18.87 12.81 -2.74
C ASN A 222 19.41 14.13 -2.15
N PRO A 223 20.52 14.65 -2.64
CA PRO A 223 21.11 15.90 -2.12
C PRO A 223 20.25 17.13 -2.39
N ASN A 224 19.30 17.05 -3.34
CA ASN A 224 18.38 18.12 -3.70
C ASN A 224 17.08 18.10 -2.90
N TYR A 225 16.86 17.07 -2.06
CA TYR A 225 15.69 17.02 -1.17
C TYR A 225 15.72 18.16 -0.17
N TYR A 226 14.62 18.87 0.03
CA TYR A 226 14.58 20.10 0.86
C TYR A 226 14.97 19.86 2.32
N ASN A 227 14.87 18.64 2.83
CA ASN A 227 15.26 18.22 4.17
C ASN A 227 16.47 17.26 4.17
N ALA A 228 17.31 17.28 3.13
CA ALA A 228 18.43 16.34 2.99
C ALA A 228 19.33 16.29 4.24
N ASP A 229 19.56 17.39 4.92
CA ASP A 229 20.40 17.45 6.15
C ASP A 229 19.83 16.62 7.31
N LYS A 230 18.52 16.36 7.32
CA LYS A 230 17.85 15.57 8.36
C LYS A 230 17.89 14.07 8.06
N VAL A 231 18.08 13.67 6.80
CA VAL A 231 18.16 12.27 6.38
C VAL A 231 19.48 11.68 6.87
N LYS A 232 19.41 10.59 7.66
CA LYS A 232 20.56 9.98 8.35
C LYS A 232 21.11 8.74 7.65
N ILE A 233 20.31 8.13 6.80
CA ILE A 233 20.67 6.92 6.05
C ILE A 233 21.09 7.35 4.64
N ASP A 234 22.28 6.96 4.20
CA ASP A 234 22.83 7.39 2.91
C ASP A 234 22.27 6.57 1.74
N LYS A 235 21.93 5.30 2.01
CA LYS A 235 21.45 4.35 1.00
C LYS A 235 20.38 3.43 1.58
N VAL A 236 19.37 3.12 0.79
CA VAL A 236 18.39 2.07 1.08
C VAL A 236 18.35 1.06 -0.06
N VAL A 237 18.32 -0.22 0.30
CA VAL A 237 18.24 -1.33 -0.65
C VAL A 237 17.00 -2.15 -0.32
N TYR A 238 16.08 -2.25 -1.27
CA TYR A 238 14.90 -3.10 -1.19
C TYR A 238 15.15 -4.43 -1.91
N TYR A 239 14.74 -5.52 -1.26
CA TYR A 239 14.87 -6.88 -1.78
C TYR A 239 13.48 -7.48 -2.02
N PRO A 240 13.07 -7.70 -3.27
CA PRO A 240 11.85 -8.43 -3.57
C PRO A 240 12.07 -9.91 -3.26
N THR A 241 11.42 -10.41 -2.21
CA THR A 241 11.58 -11.80 -1.76
C THR A 241 10.21 -12.38 -1.40
N GLU A 242 9.65 -13.21 -2.29
CA GLU A 242 8.35 -13.86 -2.07
C GLU A 242 8.41 -14.98 -1.02
N ASP A 243 9.60 -15.61 -0.86
CA ASP A 243 9.84 -16.63 0.17
C ASP A 243 10.14 -15.98 1.52
N LEU A 244 9.10 -15.85 2.36
CA LEU A 244 9.21 -15.27 3.70
C LEU A 244 10.18 -16.05 4.61
N GLY A 245 10.35 -17.36 4.39
CA GLY A 245 11.30 -18.18 5.14
C GLY A 245 12.76 -17.84 4.80
N GLU A 246 13.03 -17.54 3.53
CA GLU A 246 14.34 -17.05 3.09
C GLU A 246 14.58 -15.63 3.61
N GLU A 247 13.62 -14.74 3.48
CA GLU A 247 13.71 -13.38 4.01
C GLU A 247 14.01 -13.39 5.51
N PHE A 248 13.30 -14.22 6.29
CA PHE A 248 13.53 -14.38 7.73
C PHE A 248 14.92 -14.93 8.06
N LYS A 249 15.46 -15.88 7.27
CA LYS A 249 16.83 -16.38 7.42
C LYS A 249 17.86 -15.27 7.20
N ARG A 250 17.70 -14.46 6.16
CA ARG A 250 18.56 -13.31 5.85
C ARG A 250 18.53 -12.28 6.97
N PHE A 251 17.33 -11.97 7.53
CA PHE A 251 17.22 -11.11 8.71
C PHE A 251 18.01 -11.67 9.90
N ARG A 252 17.86 -12.96 10.20
CA ARG A 252 18.60 -13.62 11.29
C ARG A 252 20.12 -13.67 11.05
N ALA A 253 20.54 -13.68 9.81
CA ALA A 253 21.97 -13.59 9.44
C ALA A 253 22.51 -12.14 9.54
N GLY A 254 21.65 -11.14 9.73
CA GLY A 254 22.02 -9.72 9.75
C GLY A 254 22.22 -9.12 8.36
N GLU A 255 21.70 -9.76 7.32
CA GLU A 255 21.72 -9.27 5.94
C GLU A 255 20.55 -8.31 5.64
N LEU A 256 19.49 -8.36 6.46
CA LEU A 256 18.35 -7.44 6.41
C LEU A 256 18.18 -6.74 7.75
N ASP A 257 17.79 -5.49 7.70
CA ASP A 257 17.44 -4.69 8.88
C ASP A 257 15.93 -4.71 9.15
N VAL A 258 15.12 -4.90 8.12
CA VAL A 258 13.64 -4.98 8.21
C VAL A 258 13.15 -6.05 7.25
N THR A 259 12.24 -6.93 7.72
CA THR A 259 11.50 -7.84 6.84
C THR A 259 10.19 -7.21 6.36
N TYR A 260 9.72 -7.64 5.18
CA TYR A 260 8.39 -7.26 4.69
C TYR A 260 7.27 -7.91 5.52
N ASP A 261 7.41 -9.19 5.83
CA ASP A 261 6.46 -9.96 6.66
C ASP A 261 7.22 -11.02 7.47
N THR A 262 6.55 -11.66 8.42
CA THR A 262 7.11 -12.75 9.23
C THR A 262 6.39 -14.06 8.92
N PRO A 263 7.11 -15.17 8.62
CA PRO A 263 6.49 -16.44 8.34
C PRO A 263 5.67 -16.95 9.54
N SER A 264 4.43 -17.36 9.30
CA SER A 264 3.50 -17.79 10.35
C SER A 264 3.99 -19.02 11.14
N ASP A 265 4.79 -19.90 10.54
CA ASP A 265 5.40 -21.06 11.22
C ASP A 265 6.55 -20.68 12.15
N GLN A 266 7.12 -19.48 12.01
CA GLN A 266 8.17 -18.96 12.87
C GLN A 266 7.66 -18.19 14.08
N MET A 267 6.35 -17.88 14.16
CA MET A 267 5.79 -17.03 15.21
C MET A 267 6.08 -17.52 16.62
N LYS A 268 6.04 -18.85 16.87
CA LYS A 268 6.41 -19.43 18.17
C LYS A 268 7.88 -19.23 18.51
N PHE A 269 8.76 -19.33 17.51
CA PHE A 269 10.19 -19.10 17.68
C PHE A 269 10.46 -17.61 17.96
N VAL A 270 9.82 -16.73 17.20
CA VAL A 270 9.92 -15.27 17.34
C VAL A 270 9.46 -14.83 18.73
N ALA A 271 8.28 -15.26 19.16
CA ALA A 271 7.73 -14.94 20.49
C ALA A 271 8.65 -15.36 21.64
N LYS A 272 9.38 -16.48 21.49
CA LYS A 272 10.30 -16.99 22.50
C LYS A 272 11.68 -16.36 22.48
N ASN A 273 12.23 -16.07 21.28
CA ASN A 273 13.66 -15.79 21.12
C ASN A 273 13.97 -14.40 20.57
N MET A 274 12.99 -13.72 19.93
CA MET A 274 13.20 -12.47 19.18
C MET A 274 12.07 -11.46 19.42
N LYS A 275 11.40 -11.54 20.57
CA LYS A 275 10.24 -10.71 20.89
C LYS A 275 10.52 -9.20 20.73
N ASP A 276 11.70 -8.76 21.16
CA ASP A 276 12.08 -7.33 21.13
C ASP A 276 12.39 -6.82 19.72
N GLN A 277 12.50 -7.72 18.74
CA GLN A 277 12.72 -7.40 17.33
C GLN A 277 11.44 -7.55 16.50
N PHE A 278 10.36 -8.06 17.09
CA PHE A 278 9.10 -8.27 16.41
C PHE A 278 8.17 -7.08 16.63
N GLN A 279 7.86 -6.37 15.55
CA GLN A 279 6.92 -5.27 15.51
C GLN A 279 5.58 -5.78 15.00
N ASN A 280 4.57 -5.71 15.87
CA ASN A 280 3.22 -6.19 15.58
C ASN A 280 2.19 -5.20 16.12
N SER A 281 1.33 -4.73 15.25
CA SER A 281 0.38 -3.65 15.55
C SER A 281 -0.88 -3.77 14.68
N PRO A 282 -2.02 -3.23 15.07
CA PRO A 282 -3.19 -3.15 14.21
C PRO A 282 -2.86 -2.48 12.87
N TYR A 283 -3.41 -3.00 11.78
CA TYR A 283 -3.20 -2.49 10.43
C TYR A 283 -4.56 -2.30 9.75
N LEU A 284 -4.77 -1.15 9.15
CA LEU A 284 -6.05 -0.79 8.54
C LEU A 284 -6.30 -1.61 7.27
N GLY A 285 -6.55 -2.90 7.42
CA GLY A 285 -6.70 -3.77 6.27
C GLY A 285 -7.50 -5.03 6.55
N THR A 286 -8.05 -5.60 5.48
CA THR A 286 -8.82 -6.84 5.49
C THR A 286 -8.28 -7.82 4.47
N TYR A 287 -7.97 -9.02 4.92
CA TYR A 287 -7.70 -10.18 4.08
C TYR A 287 -9.02 -10.86 3.73
N TYR A 288 -9.26 -11.08 2.46
CA TYR A 288 -10.50 -11.67 1.99
C TYR A 288 -10.29 -12.56 0.76
N TYR A 289 -11.29 -13.34 0.44
CA TYR A 289 -11.42 -13.96 -0.87
C TYR A 289 -12.44 -13.20 -1.69
N VAL A 290 -12.02 -12.68 -2.84
CA VAL A 290 -12.92 -12.08 -3.82
C VAL A 290 -13.53 -13.17 -4.67
N ILE A 291 -14.84 -13.05 -4.93
CA ILE A 291 -15.59 -13.98 -5.77
C ILE A 291 -15.91 -13.28 -7.09
N ASN A 292 -15.52 -13.88 -8.18
CA ASN A 292 -15.85 -13.35 -9.50
C ASN A 292 -17.34 -13.54 -9.80
N LEU A 293 -18.11 -12.48 -9.69
CA LEU A 293 -19.57 -12.49 -9.89
C LEU A 293 -19.95 -12.58 -11.38
N THR A 294 -19.00 -12.41 -12.29
CA THR A 294 -19.23 -12.57 -13.73
C THR A 294 -19.17 -14.03 -14.17
N LYS A 295 -18.74 -14.96 -13.29
CA LYS A 295 -18.57 -16.40 -13.59
C LYS A 295 -19.54 -17.29 -12.81
N GLU A 296 -20.16 -18.22 -13.53
CA GLU A 296 -21.01 -19.24 -12.95
C GLU A 296 -20.20 -20.36 -12.29
N PRO A 297 -20.75 -21.07 -11.28
CA PRO A 297 -22.08 -20.87 -10.70
C PRO A 297 -22.11 -19.79 -9.61
N LEU A 298 -20.95 -19.34 -9.09
CA LEU A 298 -20.85 -18.46 -7.93
C LEU A 298 -21.43 -17.05 -8.22
N GLY A 299 -21.33 -16.58 -9.46
CA GLY A 299 -21.81 -15.26 -9.84
C GLY A 299 -23.30 -15.06 -9.61
N LYS A 300 -24.12 -16.03 -10.05
CA LYS A 300 -25.59 -15.93 -9.91
C LYS A 300 -26.14 -16.51 -8.62
N GLN A 301 -25.43 -17.46 -8.00
CA GLN A 301 -25.96 -18.24 -6.88
C GLN A 301 -25.38 -17.76 -5.54
N ARG A 302 -26.02 -16.76 -4.95
CA ARG A 302 -25.64 -16.24 -3.61
C ARG A 302 -25.57 -17.35 -2.56
N ASP A 303 -26.50 -18.33 -2.60
CA ASP A 303 -26.51 -19.46 -1.67
C ASP A 303 -25.18 -20.22 -1.65
N LEU A 304 -24.52 -20.37 -2.80
CA LEU A 304 -23.22 -21.04 -2.90
C LEU A 304 -22.11 -20.20 -2.28
N ARG A 305 -22.13 -18.88 -2.49
CA ARG A 305 -21.18 -17.97 -1.84
C ARG A 305 -21.32 -18.02 -0.33
N GLU A 306 -22.56 -18.03 0.16
CA GLU A 306 -22.85 -18.15 1.59
C GLU A 306 -22.39 -19.49 2.16
N ALA A 307 -22.62 -20.60 1.45
CA ALA A 307 -22.15 -21.93 1.87
C ALA A 307 -20.62 -21.98 2.03
N LEU A 308 -19.87 -21.37 1.09
CA LEU A 308 -18.42 -21.25 1.16
C LEU A 308 -17.98 -20.40 2.34
N ALA A 309 -18.64 -19.24 2.57
CA ALA A 309 -18.33 -18.32 3.65
C ALA A 309 -18.62 -18.92 5.05
N LEU A 310 -19.73 -19.64 5.21
CA LEU A 310 -20.14 -20.35 6.43
C LEU A 310 -19.15 -21.44 6.83
N ALA A 311 -18.52 -22.11 5.86
CA ALA A 311 -17.59 -23.21 6.11
C ALA A 311 -16.23 -22.75 6.65
N ILE A 312 -15.86 -21.48 6.50
CA ILE A 312 -14.56 -20.98 6.95
C ILE A 312 -14.59 -20.70 8.45
N ASP A 313 -13.71 -21.40 9.17
CA ASP A 313 -13.44 -21.22 10.59
C ASP A 313 -12.33 -20.17 10.76
N ARG A 314 -12.74 -18.91 10.87
CA ARG A 314 -11.85 -17.74 10.93
C ARG A 314 -11.00 -17.74 12.19
N GLU A 315 -11.58 -18.14 13.31
CA GLU A 315 -10.90 -18.29 14.60
C GLU A 315 -9.75 -19.30 14.49
N ALA A 316 -10.03 -20.45 13.86
CA ALA A 316 -8.97 -21.45 13.65
C ALA A 316 -7.87 -20.97 12.71
N LEU A 317 -8.19 -20.12 11.73
CA LEU A 317 -7.19 -19.52 10.84
C LEU A 317 -6.26 -18.57 11.61
N VAL A 318 -6.82 -17.63 12.40
CA VAL A 318 -5.99 -16.66 13.12
C VAL A 318 -5.22 -17.31 14.29
N ASP A 319 -5.83 -18.26 15.02
CA ASP A 319 -5.20 -18.88 16.18
C ASP A 319 -4.15 -19.94 15.84
N LYS A 320 -4.30 -20.63 14.69
CA LYS A 320 -3.50 -21.83 14.37
C LYS A 320 -2.65 -21.70 13.11
N ILE A 321 -3.04 -20.81 12.18
CA ILE A 321 -2.35 -20.66 10.91
C ILE A 321 -1.51 -19.38 10.90
N THR A 322 -2.11 -18.22 11.14
CA THR A 322 -1.37 -16.94 11.09
C THR A 322 -0.65 -16.64 12.41
N GLN A 323 -1.29 -16.79 13.55
CA GLN A 323 -0.72 -16.73 14.91
C GLN A 323 -0.03 -15.40 15.26
N ALA A 324 -0.40 -14.30 14.63
CA ALA A 324 0.24 -13.00 14.80
C ALA A 324 -0.72 -11.90 15.28
N GLY A 325 -1.81 -12.29 15.93
CA GLY A 325 -2.75 -11.33 16.55
C GLY A 325 -3.79 -10.76 15.61
N GLU A 326 -3.89 -11.27 14.38
CA GLU A 326 -4.95 -10.90 13.46
C GLU A 326 -6.33 -11.16 14.08
N LEU A 327 -7.32 -10.35 13.70
CA LEU A 327 -8.70 -10.48 14.19
C LEU A 327 -9.55 -11.24 13.17
N PRO A 328 -10.37 -12.25 13.58
CA PRO A 328 -11.30 -12.91 12.66
C PRO A 328 -12.24 -11.88 12.02
N ALA A 329 -12.30 -11.81 10.69
CA ALA A 329 -13.12 -10.83 10.00
C ALA A 329 -14.49 -11.39 9.62
N TYR A 330 -15.52 -10.73 10.11
CA TYR A 330 -16.92 -10.91 9.76
C TYR A 330 -17.53 -9.64 9.14
N SER A 331 -16.69 -8.63 8.88
CA SER A 331 -16.97 -7.34 8.27
C SER A 331 -16.01 -7.09 7.12
N TRP A 332 -16.35 -6.14 6.26
CA TRP A 332 -15.44 -5.67 5.20
C TRP A 332 -14.54 -4.57 5.72
N VAL A 333 -15.14 -3.51 6.27
CA VAL A 333 -14.39 -2.40 6.89
C VAL A 333 -13.77 -2.90 8.20
N PRO A 334 -12.44 -2.77 8.41
CA PRO A 334 -11.80 -3.19 9.64
C PRO A 334 -12.18 -2.28 10.83
N PRO A 335 -12.05 -2.76 12.08
CA PRO A 335 -12.26 -1.93 13.26
C PRO A 335 -11.17 -0.86 13.38
N GLY A 336 -11.50 0.24 14.08
CA GLY A 336 -10.53 1.29 14.44
C GLY A 336 -10.76 2.63 13.75
N ILE A 337 -11.61 2.71 12.72
CA ILE A 337 -11.98 3.99 12.10
C ILE A 337 -12.88 4.77 13.07
N HIS A 338 -12.54 6.02 13.31
CA HIS A 338 -13.27 6.87 14.23
C HIS A 338 -14.73 7.10 13.78
N GLY A 339 -15.68 6.90 14.69
CA GLY A 339 -17.12 7.10 14.42
C GLY A 339 -17.78 5.96 13.63
N TRP A 340 -17.04 4.91 13.26
CA TRP A 340 -17.57 3.77 12.51
C TRP A 340 -18.20 2.72 13.42
N THR A 341 -19.42 2.29 13.09
CA THR A 341 -20.08 1.14 13.74
C THR A 341 -19.95 -0.10 12.87
N GLN A 342 -19.23 -1.11 13.39
CA GLN A 342 -18.98 -2.35 12.64
C GLN A 342 -20.25 -3.04 12.18
N GLN A 343 -20.34 -3.28 10.89
CA GLN A 343 -21.36 -4.13 10.27
C GLN A 343 -20.81 -5.56 10.15
N TYR A 344 -21.68 -6.57 10.21
CA TYR A 344 -21.24 -7.95 10.18
C TYR A 344 -22.13 -8.81 9.27
N VAL A 345 -21.55 -9.90 8.73
CA VAL A 345 -22.35 -10.94 8.09
C VAL A 345 -23.32 -11.58 9.10
N ASP A 346 -24.50 -11.98 8.64
CA ASP A 346 -25.60 -12.48 9.49
C ASP A 346 -25.22 -13.70 10.37
N PHE A 347 -24.22 -14.46 9.95
CA PHE A 347 -23.79 -15.68 10.64
C PHE A 347 -22.62 -15.48 11.62
N LYS A 348 -22.20 -14.25 11.93
CA LYS A 348 -21.07 -13.99 12.84
C LYS A 348 -21.20 -14.74 14.16
N ASP A 349 -22.35 -14.65 14.80
CA ASP A 349 -22.59 -15.25 16.12
C ASP A 349 -23.11 -16.70 16.06
N THR A 350 -23.19 -17.26 14.84
CA THR A 350 -23.66 -18.62 14.62
C THR A 350 -22.56 -19.64 14.98
N LYS A 351 -22.90 -20.61 15.82
CA LYS A 351 -21.95 -21.66 16.22
C LYS A 351 -21.45 -22.47 15.03
N LYS A 352 -20.18 -22.87 15.02
CA LYS A 352 -19.50 -23.60 13.94
C LYS A 352 -20.31 -24.82 13.44
N ALA A 353 -20.90 -25.61 14.32
CA ALA A 353 -21.71 -26.78 13.93
C ALA A 353 -22.96 -26.38 13.14
N ALA A 354 -23.64 -25.29 13.54
CA ALA A 354 -24.80 -24.76 12.84
C ALA A 354 -24.40 -24.13 11.51
N ARG A 355 -23.29 -23.38 11.44
CA ARG A 355 -22.73 -22.87 10.17
C ARG A 355 -22.48 -24.02 9.17
N LYS A 356 -21.84 -25.11 9.63
CA LYS A 356 -21.59 -26.29 8.78
C LYS A 356 -22.89 -26.93 8.27
N ALA A 357 -23.90 -27.09 9.13
CA ALA A 357 -25.19 -27.63 8.75
C ALA A 357 -25.90 -26.75 7.72
N ALA A 358 -25.90 -25.44 7.91
CA ALA A 358 -26.44 -24.47 6.97
C ALA A 358 -25.71 -24.52 5.61
N ALA A 359 -24.39 -24.59 5.60
CA ALA A 359 -23.60 -24.71 4.38
C ALA A 359 -23.98 -25.98 3.57
N LEU A 360 -24.10 -27.12 4.24
CA LEU A 360 -24.53 -28.36 3.60
C LEU A 360 -25.95 -28.27 3.02
N ALA A 361 -26.88 -27.62 3.75
CA ALA A 361 -28.25 -27.42 3.27
C ALA A 361 -28.31 -26.52 2.04
N LEU A 362 -27.51 -25.43 2.01
CA LEU A 362 -27.43 -24.53 0.86
C LEU A 362 -26.84 -25.24 -0.37
N LEU A 363 -25.79 -26.04 -0.21
CA LEU A 363 -25.22 -26.83 -1.29
C LEU A 363 -26.24 -27.83 -1.84
N ALA A 364 -26.92 -28.57 -0.98
CA ALA A 364 -27.94 -29.57 -1.37
C ALA A 364 -29.13 -28.90 -2.10
N LYS A 365 -29.62 -27.75 -1.60
CA LYS A 365 -30.67 -26.95 -2.24
C LYS A 365 -30.32 -26.58 -3.68
N ASN A 366 -29.02 -26.36 -3.96
CA ASN A 366 -28.52 -25.99 -5.28
C ASN A 366 -28.00 -27.20 -6.10
N GLY A 367 -28.32 -28.44 -5.68
CA GLY A 367 -28.01 -29.65 -6.42
C GLY A 367 -26.59 -30.20 -6.24
N TYR A 368 -25.83 -29.66 -5.29
CA TYR A 368 -24.48 -30.14 -4.98
C TYR A 368 -24.50 -31.12 -3.82
N THR A 369 -23.90 -32.28 -4.04
CA THR A 369 -23.86 -33.42 -3.12
C THR A 369 -22.45 -34.05 -3.14
N PRO A 370 -22.12 -34.98 -2.24
CA PRO A 370 -20.86 -35.73 -2.35
C PRO A 370 -20.65 -36.48 -3.68
N LEU A 371 -21.75 -36.85 -4.39
CA LEU A 371 -21.70 -37.49 -5.71
C LEU A 371 -21.62 -36.49 -6.87
N ASN A 372 -22.03 -35.26 -6.63
CA ASN A 372 -21.95 -34.15 -7.58
C ASN A 372 -21.38 -32.89 -6.85
N PRO A 373 -20.09 -32.87 -6.53
CA PRO A 373 -19.51 -31.80 -5.72
C PRO A 373 -19.39 -30.48 -6.48
N LEU A 374 -19.61 -29.36 -5.78
CA LEU A 374 -19.21 -28.05 -6.27
C LEU A 374 -17.68 -28.02 -6.43
N LYS A 375 -17.21 -27.61 -7.62
CA LYS A 375 -15.79 -27.43 -7.92
C LYS A 375 -15.45 -25.94 -7.89
N VAL A 376 -14.40 -25.58 -7.17
CA VAL A 376 -13.95 -24.18 -7.01
C VAL A 376 -12.43 -24.13 -7.12
N GLU A 377 -11.93 -23.14 -7.83
CA GLU A 377 -10.51 -22.81 -7.85
C GLU A 377 -10.24 -21.62 -6.94
N ILE A 378 -9.21 -21.72 -6.08
CA ILE A 378 -8.66 -20.62 -5.27
C ILE A 378 -7.34 -20.20 -5.90
N LEU A 379 -7.29 -19.00 -6.44
CA LEU A 379 -6.08 -18.36 -6.93
C LEU A 379 -5.48 -17.48 -5.83
N TYR A 380 -4.13 -17.49 -5.66
CA TYR A 380 -3.42 -16.59 -4.75
C TYR A 380 -2.08 -16.16 -5.35
N ASN A 381 -1.57 -14.98 -4.95
CA ASN A 381 -0.20 -14.58 -5.27
C ASN A 381 0.80 -15.37 -4.42
N THR A 382 1.94 -15.71 -4.99
CA THR A 382 2.97 -16.55 -4.35
C THR A 382 3.38 -15.99 -2.99
N SER A 383 3.10 -16.76 -1.95
CA SER A 383 3.47 -16.51 -0.56
C SER A 383 3.18 -17.75 0.28
N GLU A 384 4.10 -18.14 1.15
CA GLU A 384 3.91 -19.29 2.04
C GLU A 384 2.75 -19.09 3.02
N ASN A 385 2.52 -17.87 3.50
CA ASN A 385 1.37 -17.57 4.36
C ASN A 385 0.04 -17.73 3.60
N HIS A 386 -0.05 -17.23 2.36
CA HIS A 386 -1.26 -17.38 1.55
C HIS A 386 -1.53 -18.85 1.19
N LYS A 387 -0.49 -19.61 0.89
CA LYS A 387 -0.57 -21.05 0.64
C LYS A 387 -1.14 -21.81 1.85
N LYS A 388 -0.64 -21.55 3.05
CA LYS A 388 -1.14 -22.17 4.28
C LYS A 388 -2.61 -21.89 4.53
N ILE A 389 -3.04 -20.64 4.32
CA ILE A 389 -4.45 -20.24 4.43
C ILE A 389 -5.30 -20.96 3.37
N ALA A 390 -4.87 -20.97 2.11
CA ALA A 390 -5.59 -21.62 1.02
C ALA A 390 -5.75 -23.13 1.26
N VAL A 391 -4.71 -23.81 1.75
CA VAL A 391 -4.77 -25.24 2.13
C VAL A 391 -5.73 -25.48 3.28
N ALA A 392 -5.74 -24.60 4.30
CA ALA A 392 -6.68 -24.71 5.42
C ALA A 392 -8.13 -24.53 4.95
N VAL A 393 -8.39 -23.51 4.12
CA VAL A 393 -9.74 -23.26 3.54
C VAL A 393 -10.17 -24.40 2.61
N GLN A 394 -9.27 -24.92 1.78
CA GLN A 394 -9.54 -26.11 0.96
C GLN A 394 -10.00 -27.30 1.82
N SER A 395 -9.34 -27.53 2.95
CA SER A 395 -9.72 -28.57 3.91
C SER A 395 -11.10 -28.32 4.53
N MET A 396 -11.40 -27.07 4.89
CA MET A 396 -12.71 -26.67 5.45
C MET A 396 -13.83 -26.86 4.41
N TRP A 397 -13.60 -26.48 3.16
CA TRP A 397 -14.55 -26.67 2.07
C TRP A 397 -14.74 -28.15 1.72
N LYS A 398 -13.68 -28.95 1.76
CA LYS A 398 -13.78 -30.41 1.61
C LYS A 398 -14.70 -31.03 2.68
N ALA A 399 -14.71 -30.51 3.91
CA ALA A 399 -15.55 -31.00 5.00
C ALA A 399 -17.06 -30.75 4.80
N ILE A 400 -17.44 -29.92 3.83
CA ILE A 400 -18.82 -29.70 3.38
C ILE A 400 -19.08 -30.27 1.97
N GLY A 401 -18.15 -31.07 1.42
CA GLY A 401 -18.31 -31.73 0.13
C GLY A 401 -17.92 -30.88 -1.10
N VAL A 402 -17.27 -29.74 -0.92
CA VAL A 402 -16.74 -28.91 -2.02
C VAL A 402 -15.35 -29.40 -2.42
N GLN A 403 -15.10 -29.51 -3.71
CA GLN A 403 -13.80 -29.84 -4.29
C GLN A 403 -13.08 -28.55 -4.71
N ALA A 404 -12.16 -28.08 -3.87
CA ALA A 404 -11.36 -26.92 -4.17
C ALA A 404 -9.97 -27.31 -4.70
N THR A 405 -9.54 -26.64 -5.77
CA THR A 405 -8.14 -26.61 -6.24
C THR A 405 -7.50 -25.32 -5.82
N ILE A 406 -6.17 -25.32 -5.65
CA ILE A 406 -5.40 -24.13 -5.30
C ILE A 406 -4.31 -23.93 -6.32
N THR A 407 -4.17 -22.68 -6.83
CA THR A 407 -3.15 -22.27 -7.78
C THR A 407 -2.51 -20.97 -7.33
N ASN A 408 -1.24 -20.75 -7.68
CA ASN A 408 -0.56 -19.51 -7.37
C ASN A 408 0.12 -18.93 -8.61
N GLN A 409 0.31 -17.62 -8.57
CA GLN A 409 1.01 -16.85 -9.60
C GLN A 409 1.96 -15.85 -8.93
N GLU A 410 3.03 -15.49 -9.63
CA GLU A 410 3.89 -14.37 -9.29
C GLU A 410 3.07 -13.07 -9.26
N TRP A 411 3.48 -12.08 -8.45
CA TRP A 411 2.69 -10.89 -8.13
C TRP A 411 2.15 -10.15 -9.34
N LYS A 412 3.01 -9.79 -10.29
CA LYS A 412 2.61 -9.05 -11.49
C LYS A 412 1.62 -9.81 -12.36
N VAL A 413 1.86 -11.12 -12.56
CA VAL A 413 0.95 -11.99 -13.33
C VAL A 413 -0.37 -12.12 -12.61
N TYR A 414 -0.33 -12.22 -11.28
CA TYR A 414 -1.51 -12.31 -10.43
C TYR A 414 -2.40 -11.06 -10.52
N LEU A 415 -1.81 -9.86 -10.49
CA LEU A 415 -2.53 -8.61 -10.65
C LEU A 415 -3.25 -8.56 -12.01
N GLY A 416 -2.57 -8.87 -13.11
CA GLY A 416 -3.19 -8.93 -14.43
C GLY A 416 -4.33 -9.95 -14.52
N THR A 417 -4.17 -11.14 -13.91
CA THR A 417 -5.22 -12.17 -13.88
C THR A 417 -6.46 -11.71 -13.11
N ARG A 418 -6.29 -10.94 -12.03
CA ARG A 418 -7.42 -10.36 -11.27
C ARG A 418 -8.11 -9.23 -12.04
N HIS A 419 -7.35 -8.31 -12.60
CA HIS A 419 -7.81 -7.23 -13.46
C HIS A 419 -8.69 -7.77 -14.60
N ASP A 420 -8.21 -8.78 -15.32
CA ASP A 420 -8.94 -9.42 -16.42
C ASP A 420 -10.08 -10.36 -15.95
N LYS A 421 -10.32 -10.46 -14.65
CA LYS A 421 -11.33 -11.34 -14.05
C LYS A 421 -11.19 -12.80 -14.47
N GLN A 422 -9.94 -13.29 -14.64
CA GLN A 422 -9.62 -14.67 -15.07
C GLN A 422 -9.49 -15.65 -13.90
N PHE A 423 -10.35 -15.54 -12.89
CA PHE A 423 -10.39 -16.38 -11.69
C PHE A 423 -11.86 -16.75 -11.33
N GLN A 424 -12.06 -17.73 -10.45
CA GLN A 424 -13.35 -17.97 -9.77
C GLN A 424 -13.39 -17.35 -8.37
N VAL A 425 -12.42 -17.71 -7.54
CA VAL A 425 -12.17 -17.16 -6.22
C VAL A 425 -10.70 -16.80 -6.16
N ALA A 426 -10.38 -15.58 -5.81
CA ALA A 426 -9.00 -15.16 -5.67
C ALA A 426 -8.75 -14.61 -4.24
N ARG A 427 -7.54 -14.85 -3.73
CA ARG A 427 -7.07 -14.19 -2.52
C ARG A 427 -6.97 -12.70 -2.78
N ALA A 428 -7.46 -11.88 -1.89
CA ALA A 428 -7.24 -10.45 -1.97
C ALA A 428 -6.94 -9.87 -0.58
N ALA A 429 -6.44 -8.68 -0.60
CA ALA A 429 -6.31 -7.83 0.56
C ALA A 429 -6.63 -6.40 0.15
N TRP A 430 -7.20 -5.66 1.04
CA TRP A 430 -7.27 -4.21 0.91
C TRP A 430 -6.70 -3.58 2.17
N ILE A 431 -5.76 -2.69 1.96
CA ILE A 431 -5.21 -1.83 2.99
C ILE A 431 -5.79 -0.46 2.74
N GLY A 432 -6.36 0.15 3.77
CA GLY A 432 -6.98 1.48 3.64
C GLY A 432 -5.96 2.53 3.23
N ASP A 433 -6.30 3.29 2.21
CA ASP A 433 -5.44 4.37 1.70
C ASP A 433 -5.49 5.61 2.63
N TYR A 434 -6.57 5.72 3.39
CA TYR A 434 -6.82 6.78 4.37
C TYR A 434 -7.82 6.29 5.43
N GLU A 435 -7.88 7.00 6.56
CA GLU A 435 -8.69 6.60 7.72
C GLU A 435 -10.15 7.04 7.60
N ASP A 436 -10.86 6.48 6.62
CA ASP A 436 -12.31 6.67 6.40
C ASP A 436 -12.90 5.40 5.77
N PRO A 437 -14.17 5.00 6.06
CA PRO A 437 -14.79 3.80 5.49
C PRO A 437 -14.86 3.80 3.96
N THR A 438 -14.87 4.97 3.35
CA THR A 438 -14.97 5.09 1.88
C THR A 438 -13.79 4.45 1.17
N THR A 439 -12.57 4.40 1.76
CA THR A 439 -11.44 3.67 1.17
C THR A 439 -11.73 2.19 0.90
N PHE A 440 -12.67 1.60 1.66
CA PHE A 440 -13.13 0.21 1.49
C PHE A 440 -14.37 0.13 0.59
N LEU A 441 -15.32 1.05 0.74
CA LEU A 441 -16.62 0.94 0.10
C LEU A 441 -16.61 1.44 -1.35
N THR A 442 -15.84 2.45 -1.70
CA THR A 442 -15.74 2.93 -3.09
C THR A 442 -15.14 1.91 -4.04
N LEU A 443 -14.34 0.96 -3.52
CA LEU A 443 -13.70 -0.11 -4.28
C LEU A 443 -14.69 -0.97 -5.07
N PHE A 444 -15.89 -1.16 -4.53
CA PHE A 444 -16.91 -2.04 -5.11
C PHE A 444 -18.09 -1.29 -5.74
N LEU A 445 -17.96 0.01 -6.01
CA LEU A 445 -18.91 0.73 -6.84
C LEU A 445 -18.94 0.11 -8.25
N SER A 446 -20.11 0.06 -8.88
CA SER A 446 -20.27 -0.53 -10.21
C SER A 446 -19.44 0.20 -11.29
N ASP A 447 -19.08 1.45 -11.04
CA ASP A 447 -18.24 2.30 -11.90
C ASP A 447 -16.82 2.54 -11.38
N ALA A 448 -16.37 1.76 -10.38
CA ALA A 448 -15.00 1.81 -9.87
C ALA A 448 -13.94 1.25 -10.85
N GLY A 449 -14.38 0.76 -12.01
CA GLY A 449 -13.48 0.19 -13.01
C GLY A 449 -12.88 -1.14 -12.56
N ASP A 450 -11.59 -1.31 -12.80
CA ASP A 450 -10.90 -2.58 -12.56
C ASP A 450 -10.61 -2.86 -11.08
N GLN A 451 -10.71 -1.85 -10.21
CA GLN A 451 -10.67 -2.06 -8.76
C GLN A 451 -11.82 -2.97 -8.28
N ASN A 452 -12.98 -2.90 -8.93
CA ASN A 452 -14.08 -3.83 -8.70
C ASN A 452 -13.84 -5.15 -9.44
N ASP A 453 -12.83 -5.88 -9.03
CA ASP A 453 -12.46 -7.17 -9.62
C ASP A 453 -13.51 -8.29 -9.38
N ALA A 454 -14.39 -8.11 -8.38
CA ALA A 454 -15.55 -8.96 -8.20
C ALA A 454 -16.60 -8.82 -9.33
N GLY A 455 -16.65 -7.67 -10.00
CA GLY A 455 -17.75 -7.32 -10.91
C GLY A 455 -19.08 -7.12 -10.15
N TYR A 456 -19.01 -6.60 -8.91
CA TYR A 456 -20.18 -6.32 -8.09
C TYR A 456 -20.97 -5.16 -8.68
N ASN A 457 -22.28 -5.29 -8.70
CA ASN A 457 -23.19 -4.27 -9.21
C ASN A 457 -24.50 -4.31 -8.42
N ASN A 458 -24.67 -3.33 -7.54
CA ASN A 458 -25.90 -3.14 -6.76
C ASN A 458 -26.24 -1.64 -6.70
N PRO A 459 -27.31 -1.20 -7.39
CA PRO A 459 -27.67 0.23 -7.47
C PRO A 459 -27.99 0.88 -6.12
N GLU A 460 -28.49 0.11 -5.13
CA GLU A 460 -28.79 0.64 -3.79
C GLU A 460 -27.48 0.89 -3.03
N TYR A 461 -26.52 -0.03 -3.11
CA TYR A 461 -25.19 0.15 -2.59
C TYR A 461 -24.50 1.37 -3.20
N ASP A 462 -24.46 1.45 -4.52
CA ASP A 462 -23.84 2.56 -5.25
C ASP A 462 -24.46 3.91 -4.83
N LYS A 463 -25.79 3.95 -4.72
CA LYS A 463 -26.50 5.17 -4.32
C LYS A 463 -26.09 5.60 -2.91
N LEU A 464 -26.08 4.69 -1.94
CA LEU A 464 -25.72 5.02 -0.55
C LEU A 464 -24.28 5.53 -0.45
N VAL A 465 -23.32 4.88 -1.12
CA VAL A 465 -21.92 5.31 -1.11
C VAL A 465 -21.77 6.69 -1.77
N LYS A 466 -22.39 6.90 -2.94
CA LYS A 466 -22.32 8.19 -3.65
C LYS A 466 -23.03 9.32 -2.91
N ASP A 467 -24.23 9.06 -2.36
CA ASP A 467 -24.97 10.07 -1.60
C ASP A 467 -24.23 10.44 -0.30
N SER A 468 -23.49 9.50 0.32
CA SER A 468 -22.70 9.79 1.52
C SER A 468 -21.63 10.86 1.28
N ALA A 469 -21.11 10.97 0.07
CA ALA A 469 -20.15 12.02 -0.30
C ALA A 469 -20.78 13.43 -0.31
N LEU A 470 -22.10 13.53 -0.46
CA LEU A 470 -22.86 14.78 -0.49
C LEU A 470 -23.45 15.16 0.88
N GLU A 471 -23.45 14.22 1.83
CA GLU A 471 -24.02 14.44 3.17
C GLU A 471 -23.06 15.20 4.07
N THR A 472 -23.51 16.33 4.58
CA THR A 472 -22.72 17.24 5.43
C THR A 472 -22.79 16.92 6.94
N ASP A 473 -23.82 16.18 7.36
CA ASP A 473 -23.95 15.70 8.74
C ASP A 473 -23.08 14.43 8.91
N PRO A 474 -22.01 14.46 9.72
CA PRO A 474 -21.10 13.31 9.85
C PRO A 474 -21.79 12.04 10.33
N ALA A 475 -22.79 12.14 11.22
CA ALA A 475 -23.48 10.97 11.76
C ALA A 475 -24.39 10.33 10.70
N LYS A 476 -25.09 11.14 9.89
CA LYS A 476 -25.90 10.63 8.77
C LYS A 476 -25.02 10.04 7.69
N ARG A 477 -23.89 10.68 7.37
CA ARG A 477 -22.91 10.16 6.42
C ARG A 477 -22.44 8.76 6.83
N MET A 478 -22.01 8.58 8.09
CA MET A 478 -21.61 7.28 8.61
C MET A 478 -22.73 6.25 8.54
N ALA A 479 -23.95 6.61 8.91
CA ALA A 479 -25.10 5.72 8.83
C ALA A 479 -25.43 5.26 7.39
N MET A 480 -25.21 6.09 6.38
CA MET A 480 -25.37 5.70 4.96
C MET A 480 -24.29 4.68 4.55
N LEU A 481 -23.06 4.89 4.95
CA LEU A 481 -21.95 3.98 4.68
C LEU A 481 -22.12 2.63 5.42
N GLU A 482 -22.60 2.65 6.66
CA GLU A 482 -22.96 1.45 7.43
C GLU A 482 -24.07 0.63 6.73
N GLN A 483 -25.09 1.28 6.21
CA GLN A 483 -26.14 0.62 5.42
C GLN A 483 -25.58 0.04 4.11
N ALA A 484 -24.68 0.74 3.44
CA ALA A 484 -24.01 0.23 2.24
C ALA A 484 -23.21 -1.04 2.55
N GLU A 485 -22.40 -1.05 3.63
CA GLU A 485 -21.67 -2.25 4.03
C GLU A 485 -22.61 -3.41 4.39
N ALA A 486 -23.70 -3.16 5.07
CA ALA A 486 -24.69 -4.19 5.40
C ALA A 486 -25.27 -4.87 4.14
N ILE A 487 -25.59 -4.10 3.10
CA ILE A 487 -26.03 -4.62 1.79
C ILE A 487 -24.91 -5.46 1.15
N PHE A 488 -23.69 -4.94 1.11
CA PHE A 488 -22.52 -5.59 0.54
C PHE A 488 -22.24 -6.94 1.21
N LEU A 489 -22.23 -6.98 2.53
CA LEU A 489 -22.04 -8.20 3.30
C LEU A 489 -23.16 -9.22 3.11
N LYS A 490 -24.40 -8.77 2.91
CA LYS A 490 -25.54 -9.63 2.59
C LYS A 490 -25.41 -10.25 1.21
N ASP A 491 -24.90 -9.53 0.23
CA ASP A 491 -24.70 -10.02 -1.14
C ASP A 491 -23.50 -10.95 -1.30
N LEU A 492 -22.51 -10.85 -0.38
CA LEU A 492 -21.30 -11.67 -0.34
C LEU A 492 -20.49 -11.69 -1.65
N PRO A 493 -20.13 -10.55 -2.24
CA PRO A 493 -19.19 -10.53 -3.36
C PRO A 493 -17.76 -10.91 -2.92
N ILE A 494 -17.51 -10.83 -1.62
CA ILE A 494 -16.26 -11.26 -0.98
C ILE A 494 -16.55 -12.16 0.23
N ILE A 495 -15.52 -12.87 0.67
CA ILE A 495 -15.52 -13.60 1.94
C ILE A 495 -14.42 -12.98 2.82
N PRO A 496 -14.74 -12.10 3.77
CA PRO A 496 -13.77 -11.60 4.74
C PRO A 496 -13.22 -12.75 5.58
N ILE A 497 -11.91 -12.74 5.85
CA ILE A 497 -11.22 -13.82 6.56
C ILE A 497 -10.59 -13.32 7.86
N TYR A 498 -9.75 -12.27 7.80
CA TYR A 498 -9.22 -11.62 8.99
C TYR A 498 -8.88 -10.14 8.72
N HIS A 499 -8.89 -9.34 9.79
CA HIS A 499 -8.31 -8.00 9.76
C HIS A 499 -6.84 -8.08 10.14
N TYR A 500 -6.03 -7.33 9.43
CA TYR A 500 -4.58 -7.40 9.51
C TYR A 500 -4.01 -6.87 10.82
N THR A 501 -2.86 -7.43 11.16
CA THR A 501 -1.81 -6.81 11.97
C THR A 501 -0.53 -6.73 11.13
N THR A 502 0.33 -5.77 11.42
CA THR A 502 1.70 -5.74 10.88
C THR A 502 2.54 -6.85 11.50
N LYS A 503 3.57 -7.32 10.80
CA LYS A 503 4.40 -8.46 11.26
C LYS A 503 5.83 -8.32 10.78
N HIS A 504 6.49 -7.23 11.18
CA HIS A 504 7.88 -6.98 10.78
C HIS A 504 8.88 -7.50 11.81
N MET A 505 9.95 -8.11 11.33
CA MET A 505 11.18 -8.20 12.11
C MET A 505 11.98 -6.92 11.85
N VAL A 506 12.38 -6.24 12.92
CA VAL A 506 13.11 -4.97 12.87
C VAL A 506 14.40 -5.09 13.66
N SER A 507 15.51 -4.73 13.04
CA SER A 507 16.84 -4.75 13.66
C SER A 507 16.87 -3.84 14.90
N PRO A 508 17.44 -4.27 16.03
CA PRO A 508 17.57 -3.44 17.22
C PRO A 508 18.54 -2.25 17.03
N LYS A 509 19.27 -2.24 15.92
CA LYS A 509 20.11 -1.08 15.52
C LYS A 509 19.29 0.03 14.90
N LEU A 510 18.10 -0.28 14.35
CA LEU A 510 17.23 0.71 13.72
C LEU A 510 16.51 1.54 14.78
N GLN A 511 16.46 2.84 14.58
CA GLN A 511 15.77 3.81 15.43
C GLN A 511 14.76 4.61 14.62
N GLY A 512 13.72 5.14 15.27
CA GLY A 512 12.67 5.93 14.62
C GLY A 512 11.52 5.08 14.06
N TRP A 513 11.54 3.77 14.29
CA TRP A 513 10.41 2.90 13.94
C TRP A 513 9.27 3.16 14.92
N GLU A 514 8.20 3.79 14.45
CA GLU A 514 7.00 4.09 15.23
C GLU A 514 5.81 3.38 14.61
N PHE A 515 4.86 3.02 15.45
CA PHE A 515 3.61 2.41 14.98
C PHE A 515 2.70 3.44 14.32
N ASN A 516 2.15 3.09 13.17
CA ASN A 516 1.02 3.78 12.57
C ASN A 516 0.08 2.77 11.87
N VAL A 517 -1.21 3.11 11.79
CA VAL A 517 -2.25 2.19 11.31
C VAL A 517 -2.16 1.89 9.80
N LEU A 518 -1.43 2.70 9.04
CA LEU A 518 -1.19 2.51 7.60
C LEU A 518 0.16 1.86 7.29
N ASP A 519 0.98 1.58 8.32
CA ASP A 519 2.26 0.85 8.23
C ASP A 519 3.33 1.53 7.35
N PHE A 520 3.32 2.86 7.25
CA PHE A 520 4.34 3.59 6.51
C PHE A 520 5.52 3.96 7.40
N HIS A 521 6.70 3.45 7.07
CA HIS A 521 7.95 3.67 7.79
C HIS A 521 9.00 4.21 6.82
N LEU A 522 8.97 5.52 6.58
CA LEU A 522 9.81 6.18 5.59
C LEU A 522 11.27 6.21 6.06
N THR A 523 12.19 5.81 5.19
CA THR A 523 13.62 5.71 5.52
C THR A 523 14.21 7.05 5.96
N ARG A 524 13.67 8.17 5.48
CA ARG A 524 14.10 9.53 5.88
C ARG A 524 13.92 9.83 7.37
N ASP A 525 12.99 9.12 8.04
CA ASP A 525 12.67 9.31 9.47
C ASP A 525 13.43 8.31 10.36
N LEU A 526 14.18 7.39 9.75
CA LEU A 526 14.92 6.35 10.43
C LEU A 526 16.39 6.70 10.59
N SER A 527 17.07 6.01 11.52
CA SER A 527 18.52 6.06 11.68
C SER A 527 19.06 4.73 12.19
N ILE A 528 20.34 4.45 11.92
CA ILE A 528 21.02 3.24 12.38
C ILE A 528 22.00 3.65 13.49
N LYS A 529 21.95 2.95 14.63
CA LYS A 529 22.97 3.08 15.69
C LYS A 529 24.31 2.62 15.15
N GLY A 530 25.32 3.47 15.28
CA GLY A 530 26.71 3.13 15.01
C GLY A 530 27.29 2.12 16.01
#